data_e667a2e8248ee9f81476dcbc8cbfa8da
#
_entry.id   e667a2e8248ee9f81476dcbc8cbfa8da
#
_cell.length_a   1.000
_cell.length_b   1.000
_cell.length_c   1.000
_cell.angle_alpha   90.00
_cell.angle_beta   90.00
_cell.angle_gamma   90.00
#
_symmetry.space_group_name_H-M   'P 1'
#
loop_
_entity.id
_entity.type
_entity.pdbx_description
1 polymer ?
#
loop_
_entity_poly.entity_id
_entity_poly.type
_entity_poly.pdbx_seq_one_letter_code
_entity_poly.pdbx_strand_id
1 'polypeptide(L)'
;MTPNEQYSGGLPPLVPSAPAIDPWNWPPDSGWSPQRNLIGYHVKATDGNVGKIDMATHAQDASYLVVDARRWIFGSTLVVPAGLVSVIDHSEQNVYLICTKELVKSAPPLKPVDGKFTNRPDRDKLARYYRAALSR
;
A
#
# COMPACT_ATOMS: atom_id res chain seq x y z
N MET A 1 -27.05 -16.40 26.02
CA MET A 1 -26.27 -16.38 25.93
C MET A 1 -26.05 -16.38 25.44
N THR A 2 -26.09 -15.97 25.31
CA THR A 2 -25.33 -15.74 25.02
C THR A 2 -25.05 -15.67 24.40
N PRO A 3 -25.06 -15.33 24.33
CA PRO A 3 -24.26 -15.01 23.86
C PRO A 3 -24.08 -14.76 23.41
N ASN A 4 -24.15 -14.38 23.35
CA ASN A 4 -23.41 -14.22 23.21
C ASN A 4 -23.25 -14.07 23.08
N GLU A 5 -23.40 -13.85 23.37
CA GLU A 5 -22.68 -13.71 23.56
C GLU A 5 -22.28 -13.77 23.44
N GLN A 6 -22.50 -13.50 23.54
CA GLN A 6 -21.65 -13.48 23.58
C GLN A 6 -21.31 -13.31 23.42
N TYR A 7 -21.50 -12.81 23.62
CA TYR A 7 -20.53 -12.53 23.73
C TYR A 7 -20.43 -12.40 24.18
N SER A 8 -20.69 -12.23 24.56
CA SER A 8 -20.02 -12.02 25.08
C SER A 8 -19.73 -11.68 25.32
N GLY A 9 -20.12 -11.45 26.06
CA GLY A 9 -19.29 -11.05 26.25
C GLY A 9 -18.94 -10.62 26.09
N GLY A 10 -18.73 -10.31 26.18
CA GLY A 10 -17.88 -9.96 25.81
C GLY A 10 -17.50 -9.56 25.34
N LEU A 11 -17.22 -9.21 25.04
CA LEU A 11 -16.48 -8.92 24.33
C LEU A 11 -16.28 -8.51 23.69
N PRO A 12 -16.07 -8.12 23.67
CA PRO A 12 -15.69 -7.71 22.81
C PRO A 12 -15.20 -7.42 22.33
N PRO A 13 -15.03 -7.34 22.19
CA PRO A 13 -14.30 -7.07 21.56
C PRO A 13 -13.75 -6.52 21.32
N LEU A 14 -13.49 -6.44 21.43
CA LEU A 14 -12.74 -5.93 20.87
C LEU A 14 -12.97 -5.04 19.96
N VAL A 15 -12.83 -4.22 20.17
CA VAL A 15 -12.97 -3.35 19.17
C VAL A 15 -11.73 -2.89 18.76
N PRO A 16 -11.27 -3.39 17.81
CA PRO A 16 -10.13 -2.84 17.25
C PRO A 16 -10.47 -1.48 16.82
N SER A 17 -9.80 -0.60 17.25
CA SER A 17 -9.93 0.70 16.84
C SER A 17 -9.90 0.79 15.35
N ALA A 18 -8.86 0.54 14.70
CA ALA A 18 -8.80 0.58 13.26
C ALA A 18 -8.39 -0.77 12.76
N PRO A 19 -8.97 -1.27 11.68
CA PRO A 19 -8.49 -2.51 11.11
C PRO A 19 -7.05 -2.33 10.67
N ALA A 20 -6.26 -3.35 10.84
CA ALA A 20 -4.90 -3.35 10.34
C ALA A 20 -4.94 -3.25 8.83
N ILE A 21 -4.01 -2.54 8.24
CA ILE A 21 -3.94 -2.48 6.78
C ILE A 21 -3.50 -3.83 6.24
N ASP A 22 -3.91 -4.10 5.01
CA ASP A 22 -3.47 -5.27 4.27
C ASP A 22 -2.54 -4.77 3.18
N PRO A 23 -1.22 -4.74 3.42
CA PRO A 23 -0.32 -4.04 2.53
C PRO A 23 -0.24 -4.61 1.12
N TRP A 24 -0.46 -5.89 0.97
CA TRP A 24 -0.18 -6.56 -0.30
C TRP A 24 -1.42 -6.86 -1.14
N ASN A 25 -2.54 -6.24 -0.82
CA ASN A 25 -3.75 -6.41 -1.62
C ASN A 25 -4.39 -5.06 -1.89
N TRP A 26 -4.92 -4.91 -3.09
CA TRP A 26 -5.66 -3.70 -3.46
C TRP A 26 -6.89 -3.57 -2.56
N PRO A 27 -7.10 -2.42 -1.93
CA PRO A 27 -8.31 -2.23 -1.14
C PRO A 27 -9.54 -2.31 -2.04
N PRO A 28 -10.63 -2.93 -1.55
CA PRO A 28 -11.83 -3.11 -2.40
C PRO A 28 -12.41 -1.81 -2.92
N ASP A 29 -12.28 -0.73 -2.15
CA ASP A 29 -12.87 0.55 -2.52
C ASP A 29 -11.89 1.48 -3.24
N SER A 30 -10.71 0.97 -3.62
CA SER A 30 -9.67 1.82 -4.21
C SER A 30 -9.97 2.24 -5.64
N GLY A 31 -10.79 1.48 -6.34
CA GLY A 31 -11.02 1.74 -7.77
C GLY A 31 -10.09 0.96 -8.67
N TRP A 32 -9.27 0.07 -8.09
CA TRP A 32 -8.42 -0.77 -8.90
C TRP A 32 -9.26 -1.76 -9.73
N SER A 33 -8.84 -1.96 -10.96
CA SER A 33 -9.51 -2.88 -11.88
C SER A 33 -8.46 -3.53 -12.78
N PRO A 34 -8.59 -4.83 -13.07
CA PRO A 34 -7.66 -5.49 -13.96
C PRO A 34 -7.73 -4.98 -15.40
N GLN A 35 -8.83 -4.28 -15.78
CA GLN A 35 -8.98 -3.72 -17.10
C GLN A 35 -8.28 -2.37 -17.27
N ARG A 36 -7.75 -1.79 -16.20
CA ARG A 36 -7.13 -0.47 -16.28
C ARG A 36 -5.63 -0.58 -16.09
N ASN A 37 -4.89 -0.04 -17.04
CA ASN A 37 -3.44 0.02 -16.96
C ASN A 37 -3.05 1.29 -16.20
N LEU A 38 -2.35 1.12 -15.08
CA LEU A 38 -1.96 2.25 -14.22
C LEU A 38 -0.59 2.84 -14.57
N ILE A 39 0.11 2.29 -15.54
CA ILE A 39 1.43 2.81 -15.90
C ILE A 39 1.30 4.26 -16.34
N GLY A 40 2.15 5.13 -15.78
CA GLY A 40 2.12 6.54 -16.08
C GLY A 40 1.24 7.38 -15.17
N TYR A 41 0.38 6.75 -14.36
CA TYR A 41 -0.41 7.51 -13.39
C TYR A 41 0.52 8.15 -12.37
N HIS A 42 0.14 9.32 -11.89
CA HIS A 42 0.87 9.99 -10.81
C HIS A 42 0.49 9.39 -9.48
N VAL A 43 1.48 9.18 -8.63
CA VAL A 43 1.25 8.70 -7.27
C VAL A 43 1.35 9.88 -6.32
N LYS A 44 0.32 10.09 -5.52
CA LYS A 44 0.24 11.22 -4.62
C LYS A 44 0.06 10.76 -3.19
N ALA A 45 0.99 11.17 -2.34
CA ALA A 45 0.84 11.00 -0.90
C ALA A 45 -0.13 12.06 -0.39
N THR A 46 -0.43 12.02 0.91
CA THR A 46 -1.37 12.99 1.50
C THR A 46 -0.85 14.42 1.40
N ASP A 47 0.44 14.60 1.29
CA ASP A 47 1.08 15.93 1.29
C ASP A 47 1.83 16.25 0.00
N GLY A 48 1.64 15.48 -1.06
CA GLY A 48 2.22 15.85 -2.35
C GLY A 48 2.59 14.70 -3.24
N ASN A 49 3.13 15.03 -4.40
CA ASN A 49 3.44 14.07 -5.44
C ASN A 49 4.66 13.23 -5.08
N VAL A 50 4.55 11.93 -5.31
CA VAL A 50 5.65 10.98 -5.07
C VAL A 50 6.37 10.65 -6.38
N GLY A 51 5.63 10.42 -7.45
CA GLY A 51 6.23 10.06 -8.72
C GLY A 51 5.21 9.48 -9.67
N LYS A 52 5.69 8.69 -10.63
CA LYS A 52 4.85 8.06 -11.63
C LYS A 52 4.98 6.55 -11.54
N ILE A 53 3.91 5.85 -11.87
CA ILE A 53 3.91 4.40 -11.84
C ILE A 53 4.64 3.85 -13.06
N ASP A 54 5.67 3.04 -12.81
CA ASP A 54 6.37 2.27 -13.83
C ASP A 54 5.77 0.89 -14.01
N MET A 55 5.22 0.32 -12.94
CA MET A 55 4.64 -1.01 -12.96
C MET A 55 3.63 -1.14 -11.84
N ALA A 56 2.56 -1.85 -12.11
CA ALA A 56 1.59 -2.23 -11.09
C ALA A 56 1.32 -3.72 -11.25
N THR A 57 1.27 -4.43 -10.14
CA THR A 57 1.04 -5.86 -10.17
C THR A 57 -0.28 -6.21 -9.51
N HIS A 58 -0.79 -7.38 -9.85
CA HIS A 58 -1.93 -7.94 -9.16
C HIS A 58 -1.68 -9.43 -8.95
N ALA A 59 -1.36 -9.77 -7.72
CA ALA A 59 -1.23 -11.16 -7.29
C ALA A 59 -1.71 -11.20 -5.85
N GLN A 60 -2.42 -12.24 -5.50
CA GLN A 60 -2.94 -12.37 -4.15
C GLN A 60 -1.80 -12.30 -3.15
N ASP A 61 -1.93 -11.41 -2.16
CA ASP A 61 -0.95 -11.19 -1.10
C ASP A 61 0.42 -10.71 -1.61
N ALA A 62 0.48 -10.22 -2.84
CA ALA A 62 1.75 -9.78 -3.42
C ALA A 62 1.57 -8.65 -4.44
N SER A 63 0.56 -7.81 -4.25
CA SER A 63 0.30 -6.70 -5.17
C SER A 63 1.04 -5.44 -4.72
N TYR A 64 1.68 -4.77 -5.68
CA TYR A 64 2.45 -3.57 -5.38
C TYR A 64 2.55 -2.67 -6.61
N LEU A 65 3.00 -1.44 -6.36
CA LEU A 65 3.35 -0.47 -7.39
C LEU A 65 4.85 -0.28 -7.39
N VAL A 66 5.44 -0.16 -8.57
CA VAL A 66 6.81 0.34 -8.71
C VAL A 66 6.70 1.77 -9.19
N VAL A 67 7.23 2.69 -8.40
CA VAL A 67 7.07 4.12 -8.62
C VAL A 67 8.42 4.75 -8.94
N ASP A 68 8.47 5.47 -10.05
CA ASP A 68 9.64 6.28 -10.41
C ASP A 68 9.56 7.58 -9.62
N ALA A 69 10.43 7.71 -8.63
CA ALA A 69 10.49 8.87 -7.75
C ALA A 69 11.75 9.70 -7.96
N ARG A 70 12.41 9.55 -9.10
CA ARG A 70 13.71 10.18 -9.34
C ARG A 70 13.72 11.70 -9.24
N ARG A 71 12.60 12.33 -9.51
CA ARG A 71 12.53 13.79 -9.41
C ARG A 71 12.47 14.27 -7.97
N TRP A 72 12.08 13.39 -7.05
CA TRP A 72 11.94 13.73 -5.64
C TRP A 72 13.08 13.13 -4.83
N ILE A 73 13.39 11.85 -5.07
CA ILE A 73 14.49 11.17 -4.40
C ILE A 73 15.45 10.75 -5.49
N PHE A 74 16.57 11.45 -5.58
CA PHE A 74 17.53 11.28 -6.67
C PHE A 74 17.87 9.80 -6.88
N GLY A 75 17.69 9.33 -8.10
CA GLY A 75 18.04 7.98 -8.49
C GLY A 75 17.14 6.88 -7.93
N SER A 76 16.00 7.23 -7.36
CA SER A 76 15.20 6.25 -6.62
C SER A 76 14.03 5.71 -7.38
N THR A 77 13.84 4.41 -7.22
CA THR A 77 12.63 3.70 -7.60
C THR A 77 12.06 3.10 -6.32
N LEU A 78 10.80 3.32 -6.06
CA LEU A 78 10.15 2.89 -4.83
C LEU A 78 9.18 1.77 -5.10
N VAL A 79 9.12 0.80 -4.19
CA VAL A 79 8.05 -0.21 -4.20
C VAL A 79 7.03 0.21 -3.16
N VAL A 80 5.81 0.42 -3.59
CA VAL A 80 4.71 0.82 -2.72
C VAL A 80 3.68 -0.30 -2.67
N PRO A 81 3.45 -0.89 -1.50
CA PRO A 81 2.44 -1.94 -1.38
C PRO A 81 1.07 -1.43 -1.81
N ALA A 82 0.33 -2.26 -2.53
CA ALA A 82 -0.97 -1.86 -3.09
C ALA A 82 -1.99 -1.47 -2.02
N GLY A 83 -1.86 -2.04 -0.83
CA GLY A 83 -2.78 -1.74 0.28
C GLY A 83 -2.70 -0.33 0.79
N LEU A 84 -1.68 0.44 0.41
CA LEU A 84 -1.56 1.85 0.80
C LEU A 84 -2.39 2.78 -0.08
N VAL A 85 -2.98 2.27 -1.15
CA VAL A 85 -3.77 3.08 -2.07
C VAL A 85 -5.14 3.33 -1.46
N SER A 86 -5.55 4.59 -1.37
CA SER A 86 -6.88 4.92 -0.88
C SER A 86 -7.89 4.98 -2.03
N VAL A 87 -7.52 5.67 -3.11
CA VAL A 87 -8.41 5.80 -4.26
C VAL A 87 -7.60 6.03 -5.52
N ILE A 88 -8.12 5.55 -6.64
CA ILE A 88 -7.55 5.77 -7.96
C ILE A 88 -8.52 6.64 -8.75
N ASP A 89 -8.04 7.78 -9.22
CA ASP A 89 -8.82 8.66 -10.07
C ASP A 89 -8.41 8.39 -11.51
N HIS A 90 -9.20 7.60 -12.21
CA HIS A 90 -8.87 7.21 -13.58
C HIS A 90 -8.99 8.37 -14.57
N SER A 91 -9.85 9.33 -14.28
CA SER A 91 -10.01 10.45 -15.21
C SER A 91 -8.81 11.39 -15.18
N GLU A 92 -8.26 11.64 -13.99
CA GLU A 92 -7.07 12.48 -13.83
C GLU A 92 -5.78 11.67 -13.80
N GLN A 93 -5.89 10.36 -13.80
CA GLN A 93 -4.76 9.44 -13.77
C GLN A 93 -3.88 9.67 -12.54
N ASN A 94 -4.52 9.75 -11.39
CA ASN A 94 -3.85 9.90 -10.11
C ASN A 94 -4.16 8.71 -9.21
N VAL A 95 -3.15 8.26 -8.46
CA VAL A 95 -3.30 7.23 -7.44
C VAL A 95 -2.96 7.89 -6.11
N TYR A 96 -3.90 7.87 -5.17
CA TYR A 96 -3.74 8.53 -3.88
C TYR A 96 -3.41 7.51 -2.80
N LEU A 97 -2.40 7.83 -1.99
CA LEU A 97 -1.95 6.99 -0.88
C LEU A 97 -2.52 7.50 0.43
N ILE A 98 -2.58 6.61 1.43
CA ILE A 98 -3.09 6.98 2.77
C ILE A 98 -2.00 7.57 3.66
N CYS A 99 -0.78 7.72 3.18
CA CYS A 99 0.35 8.13 4.00
C CYS A 99 1.07 9.33 3.41
N THR A 100 2.02 9.87 4.19
CA THR A 100 2.80 11.04 3.79
C THR A 100 3.98 10.65 2.92
N LYS A 101 4.55 11.65 2.25
CA LYS A 101 5.78 11.45 1.45
C LYS A 101 6.92 10.98 2.32
N GLU A 102 7.05 11.53 3.53
CA GLU A 102 8.14 11.16 4.42
C GLU A 102 8.06 9.69 4.81
N LEU A 103 6.85 9.19 5.04
CA LEU A 103 6.67 7.79 5.38
C LEU A 103 7.12 6.88 4.25
N VAL A 104 6.78 7.22 3.01
CA VAL A 104 7.20 6.46 1.85
C VAL A 104 8.71 6.53 1.66
N LYS A 105 9.28 7.72 1.84
CA LYS A 105 10.71 7.94 1.66
C LYS A 105 11.55 7.14 2.65
N SER A 106 11.07 7.02 3.87
CA SER A 106 11.82 6.37 4.95
C SER A 106 11.60 4.86 5.02
N ALA A 107 10.81 4.31 4.11
CA ALA A 107 10.52 2.88 4.11
C ALA A 107 11.76 2.06 3.76
N PRO A 108 11.91 0.86 4.35
CA PRO A 108 13.02 -0.01 3.99
C PRO A 108 12.94 -0.41 2.53
N PRO A 109 14.10 -0.56 1.86
CA PRO A 109 14.09 -0.89 0.44
C PRO A 109 13.63 -2.32 0.19
N LEU A 110 13.01 -2.52 -0.96
CA LEU A 110 12.71 -3.85 -1.47
C LEU A 110 13.49 -3.98 -2.78
N LYS A 111 14.54 -4.79 -2.75
CA LYS A 111 15.44 -4.91 -3.88
C LYS A 111 14.96 -5.98 -4.84
N PRO A 112 15.07 -5.74 -6.15
CA PRO A 112 14.65 -6.75 -7.11
C PRO A 112 15.59 -7.95 -7.12
N VAL A 113 15.03 -9.13 -7.37
CA VAL A 113 15.77 -10.36 -7.63
C VAL A 113 15.32 -10.83 -9.00
N ASP A 114 16.25 -10.92 -9.95
CA ASP A 114 15.94 -11.27 -11.33
C ASP A 114 14.84 -10.37 -11.92
N GLY A 115 14.90 -9.07 -11.61
CA GLY A 115 13.93 -8.11 -12.11
C GLY A 115 12.58 -8.14 -11.41
N LYS A 116 12.44 -8.96 -10.37
CA LYS A 116 11.18 -9.09 -9.63
C LYS A 116 11.37 -8.65 -8.18
N PHE A 117 10.33 -8.06 -7.63
CA PHE A 117 10.36 -7.57 -6.24
C PHE A 117 9.70 -8.59 -5.33
N THR A 118 10.31 -9.79 -5.27
CA THR A 118 9.71 -10.91 -4.56
C THR A 118 10.53 -11.41 -3.38
N ASN A 119 11.58 -10.68 -2.99
CA ASN A 119 12.41 -11.06 -1.85
C ASN A 119 11.56 -11.06 -0.57
N ARG A 120 11.31 -12.25 -0.02
CA ARG A 120 10.38 -12.41 1.09
C ARG A 120 10.82 -11.66 2.35
N PRO A 121 12.08 -11.75 2.80
CA PRO A 121 12.50 -10.98 3.97
C PRO A 121 12.31 -9.47 3.79
N ASP A 122 12.63 -8.93 2.62
CA ASP A 122 12.46 -7.51 2.36
C ASP A 122 10.99 -7.13 2.34
N ARG A 123 10.14 -7.97 1.74
CA ARG A 123 8.70 -7.74 1.71
C ARG A 123 8.10 -7.75 3.11
N ASP A 124 8.52 -8.71 3.95
CA ASP A 124 8.03 -8.81 5.31
C ASP A 124 8.45 -7.58 6.12
N LYS A 125 9.69 -7.13 5.93
CA LYS A 125 10.18 -5.93 6.60
C LYS A 125 9.38 -4.70 6.19
N LEU A 126 9.11 -4.56 4.90
CA LEU A 126 8.36 -3.44 4.37
C LEU A 126 6.92 -3.45 4.91
N ALA A 127 6.30 -4.63 4.95
CA ALA A 127 4.94 -4.76 5.48
C ALA A 127 4.89 -4.38 6.96
N ARG A 128 5.86 -4.85 7.75
CA ARG A 128 5.91 -4.51 9.17
C ARG A 128 6.09 -3.01 9.38
N TYR A 129 6.93 -2.39 8.57
CA TYR A 129 7.15 -0.95 8.64
C TYR A 129 5.83 -0.18 8.48
N TYR A 130 5.08 -0.50 7.41
CA TYR A 130 3.84 0.23 7.15
C TYR A 130 2.74 -0.12 8.15
N ARG A 131 2.66 -1.37 8.58
CA ARG A 131 1.68 -1.72 9.61
C ARG A 131 1.94 -0.98 10.91
N ALA A 132 3.20 -0.92 11.33
CA ALA A 132 3.55 -0.22 12.56
C ALA A 132 3.27 1.27 12.46
N ALA A 133 3.54 1.88 11.30
CA ALA A 133 3.37 3.31 11.12
C ALA A 133 1.91 3.72 10.98
N LEU A 134 1.08 2.86 10.41
CA LEU A 134 -0.30 3.20 10.04
C LEU A 134 -1.35 2.56 10.95
N SER A 135 -0.95 1.61 11.79
CA SER A 135 -1.88 1.03 12.77
C SER A 135 -1.82 1.83 14.05
N ARG A 136 -2.95 2.22 14.51
CA ARG A 136 -3.02 3.02 15.70
C ARG A 136 -4.07 2.51 16.62
#